data_d8cbfd385f067d8fdcf8207a500542cf
#
_entry.id   d8cbfd385f067d8fdcf8207a500542cf
#
_cell.length_a   1.000
_cell.length_b   1.000
_cell.length_c   1.000
_cell.angle_alpha   90.00
_cell.angle_beta   90.00
_cell.angle_gamma   90.00
#
_symmetry.space_group_name_H-M   'P 1'
#
loop_
_entity.id
_entity.type
_entity.pdbx_description
1 polymer ?
#
loop_
_entity_poly.entity_id
_entity_poly.type
_entity_poly.pdbx_seq_one_letter_code
_entity_poly.pdbx_strand_id
1 'polypeptide(L)'
;AWWPLQMARELDDAILHMRTNELEMGAWVLKAAGDAAAVLASDAVLLANKDHWLVRETIGLLRRTLARLDVSSRSLFALIEEGSAFAGTLAELAFCADRAYMLALPDDAAKAPKLTLSEMNFGFFPMVNDQSRLQRRFYEETAPMEAARGAIGQALDADAALALGLVTAAPDDIDWADEVRLALEERASMSPDALTGLEANLRFSQKENMATRIFGRL
;
A
#
# COMPACT_ATOMS: atom_id res chain seq x y z
N ALA A 1 -24.95 -3.91 -1.52
CA ALA A 1 -24.16 -2.96 -2.33
C ALA A 1 -23.00 -3.69 -2.98
N TRP A 2 -22.56 -3.26 -4.16
CA TRP A 2 -21.37 -3.83 -4.82
C TRP A 2 -20.12 -3.42 -4.05
N TRP A 3 -19.41 -4.44 -3.53
CA TRP A 3 -18.31 -4.23 -2.58
C TRP A 3 -17.21 -3.24 -3.04
N PRO A 4 -16.64 -3.28 -4.28
CA PRO A 4 -15.58 -2.37 -4.65
C PRO A 4 -15.97 -0.89 -4.61
N LEU A 5 -17.21 -0.58 -5.03
CA LEU A 5 -17.74 0.78 -4.96
C LEU A 5 -17.98 1.23 -3.52
N GLN A 6 -18.54 0.34 -2.70
CA GLN A 6 -18.79 0.65 -1.30
C GLN A 6 -17.48 0.88 -0.54
N MET A 7 -16.52 -0.04 -0.69
CA MET A 7 -15.20 0.06 -0.07
C MET A 7 -14.48 1.36 -0.48
N ALA A 8 -14.51 1.69 -1.77
CA ALA A 8 -13.89 2.94 -2.26
C ALA A 8 -14.51 4.19 -1.62
N ARG A 9 -15.83 4.23 -1.46
CA ARG A 9 -16.54 5.37 -0.83
C ARG A 9 -16.25 5.47 0.66
N GLU A 10 -16.28 4.36 1.38
CA GLU A 10 -16.00 4.32 2.81
C GLU A 10 -14.54 4.68 3.12
N LEU A 11 -13.61 4.18 2.31
CA LEU A 11 -12.19 4.53 2.44
C LEU A 11 -11.96 6.02 2.12
N ASP A 12 -12.60 6.55 1.06
CA ASP A 12 -12.50 7.98 0.71
C ASP A 12 -13.01 8.86 1.84
N ASP A 13 -14.15 8.51 2.42
CA ASP A 13 -14.76 9.22 3.56
C ASP A 13 -13.85 9.16 4.80
N ALA A 14 -13.31 7.98 5.14
CA ALA A 14 -12.38 7.81 6.24
C ALA A 14 -11.11 8.66 6.06
N ILE A 15 -10.51 8.66 4.88
CA ILE A 15 -9.33 9.48 4.57
C ILE A 15 -9.64 10.97 4.74
N LEU A 16 -10.77 11.43 4.21
CA LEU A 16 -11.17 12.83 4.33
C LEU A 16 -11.46 13.20 5.79
N HIS A 17 -12.15 12.35 6.54
CA HIS A 17 -12.41 12.57 7.96
C HIS A 17 -11.09 12.71 8.74
N MET A 18 -10.16 11.76 8.57
CA MET A 18 -8.87 11.77 9.25
C MET A 18 -8.04 13.01 8.89
N ARG A 19 -8.11 13.49 7.65
CA ARG A 19 -7.36 14.68 7.20
C ARG A 19 -7.93 15.99 7.73
N THR A 20 -9.24 16.07 7.92
CA THR A 20 -9.93 17.34 8.24
C THR A 20 -10.28 17.47 9.72
N ASN A 21 -10.50 16.37 10.42
CA ASN A 21 -10.96 16.38 11.80
C ASN A 21 -9.89 15.88 12.80
N GLU A 22 -8.91 15.06 12.35
CA GLU A 22 -7.88 14.48 13.19
C GLU A 22 -6.51 15.06 12.85
N LEU A 23 -6.36 16.38 13.04
CA LEU A 23 -5.17 17.13 12.62
C LEU A 23 -3.90 16.75 13.40
N GLU A 24 -4.05 16.31 14.65
CA GLU A 24 -2.94 15.91 15.52
C GLU A 24 -2.39 14.51 15.21
N MET A 25 -3.11 13.71 14.40
CA MET A 25 -2.65 12.38 14.02
C MET A 25 -1.58 12.45 12.93
N GLY A 26 -0.33 12.21 13.29
CA GLY A 26 0.82 12.25 12.37
C GLY A 26 1.10 10.92 11.66
N ALA A 27 0.56 9.79 12.12
CA ALA A 27 0.76 8.48 11.53
C ALA A 27 -0.58 7.72 11.42
N TRP A 28 -0.74 6.98 10.32
CA TRP A 28 -1.88 6.09 10.10
C TRP A 28 -1.39 4.67 9.93
N VAL A 29 -2.07 3.73 10.60
CA VAL A 29 -1.83 2.30 10.44
C VAL A 29 -2.90 1.71 9.55
N LEU A 30 -2.50 1.15 8.42
CA LEU A 30 -3.37 0.51 7.45
C LEU A 30 -3.41 -1.00 7.71
N LYS A 31 -4.61 -1.52 7.93
CA LYS A 31 -4.88 -2.94 8.08
C LYS A 31 -5.97 -3.35 7.10
N ALA A 32 -5.86 -4.53 6.53
CA ALA A 32 -6.89 -5.12 5.69
C ALA A 32 -7.19 -6.51 6.24
N ALA A 33 -8.40 -6.71 6.73
CA ALA A 33 -8.86 -8.00 7.26
C ALA A 33 -9.97 -8.58 6.38
N GLY A 34 -10.05 -9.91 6.30
CA GLY A 34 -11.08 -10.61 5.55
C GLY A 34 -10.55 -11.75 4.69
N ASP A 35 -11.24 -12.01 3.59
CA ASP A 35 -10.92 -13.09 2.66
C ASP A 35 -10.20 -12.57 1.42
N ALA A 36 -8.92 -12.89 1.30
CA ALA A 36 -8.08 -12.55 0.15
C ALA A 36 -8.64 -13.13 -1.17
N ALA A 37 -9.25 -14.32 -1.14
CA ALA A 37 -9.83 -14.92 -2.33
C ALA A 37 -11.04 -14.12 -2.84
N ALA A 38 -11.85 -13.58 -1.93
CA ALA A 38 -12.97 -12.72 -2.29
C ALA A 38 -12.49 -11.39 -2.93
N VAL A 39 -11.38 -10.83 -2.45
CA VAL A 39 -10.75 -9.64 -3.06
C VAL A 39 -10.29 -9.94 -4.49
N LEU A 40 -9.55 -11.04 -4.69
CA LEU A 40 -9.07 -11.45 -6.01
C LEU A 40 -10.22 -11.76 -6.98
N ALA A 41 -11.29 -12.40 -6.49
CA ALA A 41 -12.50 -12.65 -7.30
C ALA A 41 -13.17 -11.32 -7.71
N SER A 42 -13.20 -10.34 -6.82
CA SER A 42 -13.69 -8.99 -7.13
C SER A 42 -12.83 -8.29 -8.18
N ASP A 43 -11.50 -8.37 -8.06
CA ASP A 43 -10.56 -7.84 -9.05
C ASP A 43 -10.77 -8.47 -10.43
N ALA A 44 -10.99 -9.79 -10.50
CA ALA A 44 -11.29 -10.49 -11.74
C ALA A 44 -12.57 -9.97 -12.39
N VAL A 45 -13.61 -9.67 -11.61
CA VAL A 45 -14.85 -9.05 -12.12
C VAL A 45 -14.59 -7.64 -12.65
N LEU A 46 -13.79 -6.83 -11.95
CA LEU A 46 -13.41 -5.49 -12.41
C LEU A 46 -12.67 -5.56 -13.76
N LEU A 47 -11.68 -6.45 -13.86
CA LEU A 47 -10.90 -6.64 -15.09
C LEU A 47 -11.74 -7.10 -16.26
N ALA A 48 -12.60 -8.12 -16.05
CA ALA A 48 -13.45 -8.68 -17.10
C ALA A 48 -14.48 -7.67 -17.64
N ASN A 49 -14.84 -6.66 -16.84
CA ASN A 49 -15.88 -5.70 -17.18
C ASN A 49 -15.38 -4.24 -17.23
N LYS A 50 -14.08 -4.02 -17.38
CA LYS A 50 -13.45 -2.70 -17.31
C LYS A 50 -14.03 -1.65 -18.26
N ASP A 51 -14.61 -2.08 -19.37
CA ASP A 51 -15.21 -1.20 -20.39
C ASP A 51 -16.66 -0.81 -20.04
N HIS A 52 -17.30 -1.51 -19.10
CA HIS A 52 -18.62 -1.12 -18.61
C HIS A 52 -18.53 0.18 -17.81
N TRP A 53 -19.41 1.14 -18.10
CA TRP A 53 -19.33 2.49 -17.55
C TRP A 53 -19.24 2.52 -16.01
N LEU A 54 -20.06 1.74 -15.30
CA LEU A 54 -20.05 1.70 -13.84
C LEU A 54 -18.74 1.14 -13.28
N VAL A 55 -18.18 0.11 -13.93
CA VAL A 55 -16.92 -0.50 -13.51
C VAL A 55 -15.77 0.48 -13.74
N ARG A 56 -15.74 1.13 -14.90
CA ARG A 56 -14.75 2.16 -15.21
C ARG A 56 -14.77 3.31 -14.21
N GLU A 57 -15.96 3.84 -13.87
CA GLU A 57 -16.10 4.90 -12.86
C GLU A 57 -15.72 4.43 -11.45
N THR A 58 -15.95 3.15 -11.12
CA THR A 58 -15.52 2.56 -9.84
C THR A 58 -14.00 2.42 -9.78
N ILE A 59 -13.36 1.95 -10.85
CA ILE A 59 -11.88 1.92 -10.94
C ILE A 59 -11.31 3.34 -10.82
N GLY A 60 -11.95 4.33 -11.48
CA GLY A 60 -11.58 5.73 -11.36
C GLY A 60 -11.73 6.29 -9.94
N LEU A 61 -12.77 5.88 -9.22
CA LEU A 61 -12.96 6.25 -7.81
C LEU A 61 -11.87 5.61 -6.92
N LEU A 62 -11.60 4.30 -7.08
CA LEU A 62 -10.52 3.61 -6.38
C LEU A 62 -9.17 4.28 -6.62
N ARG A 63 -8.84 4.57 -7.89
CA ARG A 63 -7.62 5.32 -8.24
C ARG A 63 -7.51 6.62 -7.46
N ARG A 64 -8.57 7.44 -7.47
CA ARG A 64 -8.59 8.74 -6.79
C ARG A 64 -8.46 8.60 -5.28
N THR A 65 -9.16 7.64 -4.68
CA THR A 65 -9.13 7.38 -3.24
C THR A 65 -7.74 6.94 -2.79
N LEU A 66 -7.14 5.99 -3.49
CA LEU A 66 -5.77 5.54 -3.20
C LEU A 66 -4.74 6.65 -3.42
N ALA A 67 -4.90 7.49 -4.47
CA ALA A 67 -4.02 8.64 -4.69
C ALA A 67 -4.10 9.69 -3.56
N ARG A 68 -5.22 9.77 -2.81
CA ARG A 68 -5.30 10.62 -1.62
C ARG A 68 -4.39 10.15 -0.49
N LEU A 69 -4.17 8.83 -0.35
CA LEU A 69 -3.19 8.28 0.60
C LEU A 69 -1.77 8.76 0.23
N ASP A 70 -1.42 8.71 -1.04
CA ASP A 70 -0.08 9.11 -1.50
C ASP A 70 0.25 10.58 -1.16
N VAL A 71 -0.78 11.45 -1.09
CA VAL A 71 -0.64 12.90 -0.79
C VAL A 71 -1.20 13.28 0.58
N SER A 72 -1.29 12.35 1.51
CA SER A 72 -1.94 12.58 2.81
C SER A 72 -1.11 13.43 3.79
N SER A 73 0.17 13.63 3.59
CA SER A 73 1.09 14.27 4.56
C SER A 73 1.02 13.62 5.95
N ARG A 74 0.87 12.31 5.96
CA ARG A 74 0.89 11.44 7.15
C ARG A 74 1.81 10.28 6.88
N SER A 75 2.55 9.83 7.89
CA SER A 75 3.31 8.58 7.79
C SER A 75 2.35 7.40 7.72
N LEU A 76 2.51 6.58 6.72
CA LEU A 76 1.66 5.43 6.48
C LEU A 76 2.40 4.13 6.81
N PHE A 77 1.84 3.36 7.72
CA PHE A 77 2.32 2.03 8.07
C PHE A 77 1.30 0.98 7.64
N ALA A 78 1.73 -0.08 6.98
CA ALA A 78 0.89 -1.23 6.72
C ALA A 78 1.33 -2.40 7.62
N LEU A 79 0.37 -3.01 8.32
CA LEU A 79 0.60 -4.18 9.15
C LEU A 79 -0.13 -5.37 8.56
N ILE A 80 0.64 -6.35 8.09
CA ILE A 80 0.17 -7.59 7.46
C ILE A 80 0.34 -8.69 8.48
N GLU A 81 -0.75 -9.01 9.19
CA GLU A 81 -0.79 -9.95 10.30
C GLU A 81 -1.83 -11.06 10.07
N GLU A 82 -1.97 -12.01 10.99
CA GLU A 82 -2.94 -13.10 10.87
C GLU A 82 -4.34 -12.57 10.51
N GLY A 83 -5.00 -13.22 9.55
CA GLY A 83 -6.33 -12.81 9.07
C GLY A 83 -6.33 -11.62 8.12
N SER A 84 -5.16 -11.15 7.68
CA SER A 84 -5.04 -10.05 6.72
C SER A 84 -5.50 -10.46 5.32
N ALA A 85 -6.10 -9.50 4.59
CA ALA A 85 -6.56 -9.65 3.22
C ALA A 85 -5.83 -8.71 2.24
N PHE A 86 -4.51 -8.56 2.40
CA PHE A 86 -3.69 -7.77 1.47
C PHE A 86 -3.51 -8.52 0.14
N ALA A 87 -4.53 -8.48 -0.70
CA ALA A 87 -4.54 -9.10 -2.00
C ALA A 87 -5.04 -8.11 -3.06
N GLY A 88 -4.52 -8.17 -4.27
CA GLY A 88 -4.96 -7.36 -5.40
C GLY A 88 -5.17 -5.88 -5.05
N THR A 89 -6.39 -5.38 -5.26
CA THR A 89 -6.75 -3.99 -4.94
C THR A 89 -6.39 -3.58 -3.51
N LEU A 90 -6.56 -4.47 -2.50
CA LEU A 90 -6.20 -4.15 -1.12
C LEU A 90 -4.69 -4.21 -0.86
N ALA A 91 -3.90 -4.89 -1.68
CA ALA A 91 -2.44 -4.84 -1.59
C ALA A 91 -1.89 -3.43 -1.90
N GLU A 92 -2.63 -2.60 -2.63
CA GLU A 92 -2.27 -1.19 -2.87
C GLU A 92 -2.11 -0.40 -1.55
N LEU A 93 -2.81 -0.79 -0.49
CA LEU A 93 -2.66 -0.18 0.84
C LEU A 93 -1.27 -0.46 1.45
N ALA A 94 -0.70 -1.65 1.21
CA ALA A 94 0.67 -1.95 1.61
C ALA A 94 1.70 -1.21 0.73
N PHE A 95 1.41 -1.05 -0.56
CA PHE A 95 2.32 -0.38 -1.48
C PHE A 95 2.31 1.15 -1.36
N CYS A 96 1.23 1.76 -0.88
CA CYS A 96 1.21 3.19 -0.58
C CYS A 96 1.87 3.52 0.76
N ALA A 97 2.06 2.54 1.65
CA ALA A 97 2.67 2.75 2.94
C ALA A 97 4.17 3.10 2.82
N ASP A 98 4.64 3.96 3.72
CA ASP A 98 6.05 4.30 3.84
C ASP A 98 6.84 3.12 4.41
N ARG A 99 6.22 2.35 5.31
CA ARG A 99 6.74 1.10 5.85
C ARG A 99 5.63 0.04 5.89
N ALA A 100 5.90 -1.14 5.36
CA ALA A 100 5.02 -2.30 5.39
C ALA A 100 5.71 -3.43 6.16
N TYR A 101 5.10 -3.84 7.27
CA TYR A 101 5.56 -4.94 8.11
C TYR A 101 4.68 -6.16 7.86
N MET A 102 5.29 -7.31 7.70
CA MET A 102 4.57 -8.57 7.51
C MET A 102 5.07 -9.59 8.52
N LEU A 103 4.14 -10.11 9.32
CA LEU A 103 4.43 -11.10 10.36
C LEU A 103 4.92 -12.40 9.74
N ALA A 104 6.13 -12.81 10.10
CA ALA A 104 6.67 -14.12 9.73
C ALA A 104 6.26 -15.17 10.77
N LEU A 105 5.62 -16.25 10.33
CA LEU A 105 5.25 -17.40 11.16
C LEU A 105 5.79 -18.68 10.51
N PRO A 106 7.10 -18.94 10.60
CA PRO A 106 7.71 -20.10 9.95
C PRO A 106 7.18 -21.44 10.49
N ASP A 107 6.83 -21.47 11.78
CA ASP A 107 6.36 -22.68 12.47
C ASP A 107 4.83 -22.87 12.37
N ASP A 108 4.06 -21.89 11.88
CA ASP A 108 2.60 -21.99 11.71
C ASP A 108 2.16 -21.41 10.34
N ALA A 109 2.48 -22.15 9.29
CA ALA A 109 2.15 -21.73 7.92
C ALA A 109 0.65 -21.55 7.67
N ALA A 110 -0.21 -22.16 8.51
CA ALA A 110 -1.67 -22.02 8.38
C ALA A 110 -2.17 -20.67 8.83
N LYS A 111 -1.53 -20.07 9.83
CA LYS A 111 -1.85 -18.73 10.34
C LYS A 111 -1.00 -17.64 9.71
N ALA A 112 0.11 -18.00 9.07
CA ALA A 112 0.99 -17.04 8.42
C ALA A 112 0.21 -16.19 7.42
N PRO A 113 0.25 -14.84 7.56
CA PRO A 113 -0.40 -13.95 6.63
C PRO A 113 0.16 -14.14 5.22
N LYS A 114 -0.66 -13.82 4.22
CA LYS A 114 -0.24 -13.87 2.80
C LYS A 114 -0.50 -12.55 2.13
N LEU A 115 0.43 -12.18 1.23
CA LEU A 115 0.26 -11.07 0.31
C LEU A 115 0.11 -11.65 -1.10
N THR A 116 -0.89 -11.20 -1.86
CA THR A 116 -1.13 -11.73 -3.20
C THR A 116 -1.31 -10.60 -4.20
N LEU A 117 -0.53 -10.63 -5.28
CA LEU A 117 -0.66 -9.67 -6.38
C LEU A 117 -1.76 -10.09 -7.37
N SER A 118 -2.41 -9.10 -7.97
CA SER A 118 -3.28 -9.27 -9.15
C SER A 118 -2.83 -8.34 -10.27
N GLU A 119 -3.42 -8.49 -11.46
CA GLU A 119 -3.19 -7.55 -12.58
C GLU A 119 -3.56 -6.10 -12.22
N MET A 120 -4.45 -5.90 -11.24
CA MET A 120 -4.86 -4.57 -10.80
C MET A 120 -3.70 -3.75 -10.22
N ASN A 121 -2.64 -4.38 -9.71
CA ASN A 121 -1.46 -3.73 -9.16
C ASN A 121 -0.51 -3.16 -10.23
N PHE A 122 -0.74 -3.47 -11.50
CA PHE A 122 0.17 -3.12 -12.60
C PHE A 122 -0.42 -2.03 -13.51
N GLY A 123 -0.88 -0.93 -12.92
CA GLY A 123 -1.24 0.28 -13.66
C GLY A 123 -2.72 0.67 -13.65
N PHE A 124 -3.61 -0.08 -12.95
CA PHE A 124 -5.01 0.30 -12.82
C PHE A 124 -5.25 1.43 -11.81
N PHE A 125 -4.37 1.58 -10.82
CA PHE A 125 -4.46 2.58 -9.77
C PHE A 125 -3.20 3.45 -9.72
N PRO A 126 -2.88 4.20 -10.79
CA PRO A 126 -1.69 5.04 -10.78
C PRO A 126 -1.78 6.14 -9.72
N MET A 127 -0.63 6.52 -9.21
CA MET A 127 -0.42 7.69 -8.36
C MET A 127 -0.68 8.98 -9.15
N VAL A 128 -0.60 10.14 -8.49
CA VAL A 128 -0.80 11.46 -9.12
C VAL A 128 0.23 11.80 -10.20
N ASN A 129 1.35 11.10 -10.24
CA ASN A 129 2.40 11.23 -11.25
C ASN A 129 2.32 10.16 -12.36
N ASP A 130 1.19 9.48 -12.48
CA ASP A 130 0.87 8.42 -13.46
C ASP A 130 1.71 7.14 -13.35
N GLN A 131 2.47 6.96 -12.26
CA GLN A 131 3.20 5.72 -11.98
C GLN A 131 2.38 4.79 -11.10
N SER A 132 2.54 3.47 -11.28
CA SER A 132 2.04 2.52 -10.29
C SER A 132 2.90 2.58 -9.02
N ARG A 133 2.34 2.20 -7.87
CA ARG A 133 3.09 2.16 -6.60
C ARG A 133 4.24 1.16 -6.65
N LEU A 134 4.10 0.08 -7.40
CA LEU A 134 5.19 -0.87 -7.65
C LEU A 134 6.32 -0.24 -8.49
N GLN A 135 5.98 0.54 -9.55
CA GLN A 135 6.99 1.28 -10.32
C GLN A 135 7.75 2.26 -9.42
N ARG A 136 7.06 3.01 -8.58
CA ARG A 136 7.67 3.89 -7.60
C ARG A 136 8.58 3.11 -6.64
N ARG A 137 8.09 2.00 -6.08
CA ARG A 137 8.78 1.17 -5.11
C ARG A 137 10.09 0.60 -5.65
N PHE A 138 10.10 0.21 -6.90
CA PHE A 138 11.26 -0.36 -7.59
C PHE A 138 12.06 0.65 -8.41
N TYR A 139 11.79 1.95 -8.25
CA TYR A 139 12.50 3.02 -8.99
C TYR A 139 12.50 2.82 -10.51
N GLU A 140 11.40 2.29 -11.06
CA GLU A 140 11.24 1.93 -12.49
C GLU A 140 12.22 0.85 -12.98
N GLU A 141 12.90 0.13 -12.09
CA GLU A 141 13.77 -0.99 -12.47
C GLU A 141 12.96 -2.14 -13.05
N THR A 142 13.42 -2.68 -14.19
CA THR A 142 12.68 -3.69 -14.93
C THR A 142 12.69 -5.05 -14.24
N ALA A 143 13.86 -5.48 -13.71
CA ALA A 143 14.00 -6.82 -13.13
C ALA A 143 13.08 -7.08 -11.92
N PRO A 144 12.99 -6.21 -10.90
CA PRO A 144 12.06 -6.42 -9.79
C PRO A 144 10.59 -6.28 -10.23
N MET A 145 10.29 -5.43 -11.23
CA MET A 145 8.93 -5.34 -11.79
C MET A 145 8.52 -6.65 -12.50
N GLU A 146 9.41 -7.27 -13.25
CA GLU A 146 9.16 -8.57 -13.90
C GLU A 146 9.03 -9.69 -12.87
N ALA A 147 9.87 -9.71 -11.83
CA ALA A 147 9.77 -10.66 -10.74
C ALA A 147 8.42 -10.56 -10.02
N ALA A 148 7.99 -9.34 -9.67
CA ALA A 148 6.68 -9.11 -9.08
C ALA A 148 5.54 -9.55 -10.01
N ARG A 149 5.63 -9.28 -11.31
CA ARG A 149 4.64 -9.70 -12.30
C ARG A 149 4.57 -11.23 -12.43
N GLY A 150 5.72 -11.92 -12.33
CA GLY A 150 5.79 -13.38 -12.30
C GLY A 150 5.17 -14.01 -11.04
N ALA A 151 4.95 -13.23 -9.99
CA ALA A 151 4.32 -13.67 -8.74
C ALA A 151 2.81 -13.40 -8.66
N ILE A 152 2.19 -12.89 -9.75
CA ILE A 152 0.73 -12.67 -9.78
C ILE A 152 -0.01 -13.97 -9.45
N GLY A 153 -0.98 -13.88 -8.54
CA GLY A 153 -1.80 -15.00 -8.09
C GLY A 153 -1.13 -15.94 -7.09
N GLN A 154 0.16 -15.74 -6.79
CA GLN A 154 0.85 -16.51 -5.76
C GLN A 154 0.59 -15.93 -4.37
N ALA A 155 0.27 -16.79 -3.42
CA ALA A 155 0.11 -16.42 -2.00
C ALA A 155 1.51 -16.35 -1.36
N LEU A 156 2.10 -15.16 -1.33
CA LEU A 156 3.44 -14.91 -0.82
C LEU A 156 3.39 -14.83 0.71
N ASP A 157 4.27 -15.57 1.38
CA ASP A 157 4.54 -15.39 2.80
C ASP A 157 5.51 -14.23 3.05
N ALA A 158 5.83 -13.99 4.31
CA ALA A 158 6.65 -12.87 4.71
C ALA A 158 8.05 -12.87 4.05
N ASP A 159 8.70 -14.03 3.99
CA ASP A 159 10.03 -14.16 3.40
C ASP A 159 10.00 -13.94 1.89
N ALA A 160 9.02 -14.53 1.20
CA ALA A 160 8.84 -14.35 -0.24
C ALA A 160 8.49 -12.91 -0.59
N ALA A 161 7.61 -12.26 0.19
CA ALA A 161 7.24 -10.87 0.00
C ALA A 161 8.43 -9.93 0.26
N LEU A 162 9.25 -10.21 1.27
CA LEU A 162 10.48 -9.47 1.57
C LEU A 162 11.53 -9.65 0.46
N ALA A 163 11.75 -10.88 0.01
CA ALA A 163 12.69 -11.18 -1.07
C ALA A 163 12.33 -10.50 -2.38
N LEU A 164 11.03 -10.35 -2.67
CA LEU A 164 10.52 -9.59 -3.82
C LEU A 164 10.50 -8.07 -3.59
N GLY A 165 10.89 -7.59 -2.41
CA GLY A 165 10.87 -6.17 -2.08
C GLY A 165 9.47 -5.58 -1.92
N LEU A 166 8.42 -6.39 -1.72
CA LEU A 166 7.04 -5.95 -1.59
C LEU A 166 6.70 -5.43 -0.19
N VAL A 167 7.47 -5.85 0.83
CA VAL A 167 7.37 -5.36 2.21
C VAL A 167 8.69 -4.79 2.69
N THR A 168 8.67 -4.03 3.78
CA THR A 168 9.86 -3.36 4.33
C THR A 168 10.60 -4.26 5.31
N ALA A 169 9.86 -5.01 6.12
CA ALA A 169 10.39 -5.90 7.13
C ALA A 169 9.45 -7.10 7.35
N ALA A 170 10.02 -8.20 7.82
CA ALA A 170 9.32 -9.45 8.09
C ALA A 170 9.74 -10.01 9.46
N PRO A 171 9.42 -9.32 10.57
CA PRO A 171 9.71 -9.82 11.92
C PRO A 171 8.89 -11.08 12.23
N ASP A 172 9.45 -11.95 13.07
CA ASP A 172 8.75 -13.11 13.60
C ASP A 172 7.78 -12.73 14.73
N ASP A 173 7.09 -13.70 15.30
CA ASP A 173 6.10 -13.49 16.36
C ASP A 173 6.71 -13.01 17.67
N ILE A 174 7.97 -13.29 17.92
CA ILE A 174 8.70 -12.85 19.12
C ILE A 174 8.99 -11.36 19.02
N ASP A 175 9.47 -10.90 17.87
CA ASP A 175 9.93 -9.53 17.65
C ASP A 175 8.81 -8.60 17.12
N TRP A 176 7.70 -9.15 16.61
CA TRP A 176 6.62 -8.39 15.96
C TRP A 176 6.15 -7.15 16.74
N ALA A 177 5.78 -7.36 18.00
CA ALA A 177 5.18 -6.30 18.80
C ALA A 177 6.19 -5.19 19.10
N ASP A 178 7.44 -5.54 19.38
CA ASP A 178 8.49 -4.59 19.69
C ASP A 178 8.97 -3.83 18.45
N GLU A 179 9.15 -4.51 17.32
CA GLU A 179 9.54 -3.88 16.05
C GLU A 179 8.51 -2.85 15.59
N VAL A 180 7.22 -3.21 15.61
CA VAL A 180 6.14 -2.28 15.24
C VAL A 180 6.07 -1.11 16.22
N ARG A 181 6.14 -1.37 17.51
CA ARG A 181 6.11 -0.32 18.55
C ARG A 181 7.28 0.64 18.38
N LEU A 182 8.50 0.13 18.25
CA LEU A 182 9.71 0.93 18.09
C LEU A 182 9.64 1.81 16.82
N ALA A 183 9.14 1.25 15.71
CA ALA A 183 8.99 2.01 14.47
C ALA A 183 7.99 3.17 14.60
N LEU A 184 6.89 2.97 15.33
CA LEU A 184 5.90 4.02 15.58
C LEU A 184 6.42 5.08 16.57
N GLU A 185 7.13 4.66 17.62
CA GLU A 185 7.75 5.56 18.60
C GLU A 185 8.85 6.40 17.94
N GLU A 186 9.72 5.80 17.14
CA GLU A 186 10.74 6.51 16.35
C GLU A 186 10.09 7.58 15.47
N ARG A 187 9.03 7.19 14.72
CA ARG A 187 8.28 8.12 13.88
C ARG A 187 7.71 9.29 14.72
N ALA A 188 7.12 9.00 15.86
CA ALA A 188 6.52 10.01 16.73
C ALA A 188 7.56 10.98 17.36
N SER A 189 8.83 10.58 17.42
CA SER A 189 9.92 11.43 17.95
C SER A 189 10.44 12.46 16.94
N MET A 190 10.09 12.32 15.65
CA MET A 190 10.59 13.19 14.58
C MET A 190 9.67 14.39 14.36
N SER A 191 10.24 15.49 13.84
CA SER A 191 9.45 16.67 13.45
C SER A 191 8.42 16.37 12.39
N PRO A 192 7.13 16.69 12.57
CA PRO A 192 6.08 16.47 11.56
C PRO A 192 6.38 17.13 10.21
N ASP A 193 6.91 18.35 10.22
CA ASP A 193 7.24 19.09 8.98
C ASP A 193 8.38 18.41 8.23
N ALA A 194 9.44 18.01 8.94
CA ALA A 194 10.57 17.29 8.34
C ALA A 194 10.13 15.95 7.73
N LEU A 195 9.24 15.23 8.42
CA LEU A 195 8.68 13.98 7.91
C LEU A 195 7.81 14.18 6.67
N THR A 196 6.95 15.20 6.66
CA THR A 196 6.13 15.53 5.49
C THR A 196 7.01 15.75 4.26
N GLY A 197 8.09 16.53 4.39
CA GLY A 197 9.03 16.77 3.29
C GLY A 197 9.79 15.51 2.89
N LEU A 198 10.29 14.74 3.84
CA LEU A 198 11.03 13.50 3.60
C LEU A 198 10.17 12.46 2.88
N GLU A 199 8.97 12.17 3.41
CA GLU A 199 8.04 11.20 2.86
C GLU A 199 7.58 11.60 1.45
N ALA A 200 7.28 12.88 1.21
CA ALA A 200 6.96 13.38 -0.11
C ALA A 200 8.12 13.17 -1.10
N ASN A 201 9.36 13.40 -0.67
CA ASN A 201 10.55 13.15 -1.48
C ASN A 201 10.73 11.67 -1.82
N LEU A 202 10.43 10.76 -0.89
CA LEU A 202 10.51 9.32 -1.13
C LEU A 202 9.36 8.80 -1.99
N ARG A 203 8.14 9.30 -1.79
CA ARG A 203 6.96 8.89 -2.55
C ARG A 203 6.99 9.33 -4.00
N PHE A 204 7.59 10.50 -4.30
CA PHE A 204 7.58 11.11 -5.63
C PHE A 204 9.00 11.36 -6.17
N SER A 205 9.90 10.39 -5.97
CA SER A 205 11.33 10.56 -6.21
C SER A 205 11.78 10.39 -7.67
N GLN A 206 10.95 9.82 -8.55
CA GLN A 206 11.35 9.50 -9.92
C GLN A 206 11.43 10.75 -10.80
N LYS A 207 12.37 10.70 -11.77
CA LYS A 207 12.57 11.77 -12.77
C LYS A 207 12.98 13.14 -12.21
N GLU A 208 13.35 13.20 -10.94
CA GLU A 208 13.86 14.41 -10.32
C GLU A 208 15.37 14.34 -10.12
N ASN A 209 16.03 15.47 -10.27
CA ASN A 209 17.41 15.64 -9.86
C ASN A 209 17.51 16.31 -8.48
N MET A 210 18.73 16.39 -7.94
CA MET A 210 18.94 16.97 -6.60
C MET A 210 18.43 18.42 -6.51
N ALA A 211 18.65 19.24 -7.55
CA ALA A 211 18.22 20.63 -7.54
C ALA A 211 16.69 20.77 -7.49
N THR A 212 15.96 19.97 -8.28
CA THR A 212 14.49 19.99 -8.26
C THR A 212 13.93 19.46 -6.94
N ARG A 213 14.57 18.47 -6.31
CA ARG A 213 14.18 17.97 -5.00
C ARG A 213 14.33 19.01 -3.89
N ILE A 214 15.41 19.79 -3.94
CA ILE A 214 15.68 20.82 -2.93
C ILE A 214 14.82 22.07 -3.17
N PHE A 215 14.85 22.61 -4.38
CA PHE A 215 14.27 23.93 -4.65
C PHE A 215 12.84 23.89 -5.19
N GLY A 216 12.40 22.79 -5.79
CA GLY A 216 11.04 22.66 -6.31
C GLY A 216 9.97 22.34 -5.26
N ARG A 217 10.38 22.10 -3.99
CA ARG A 217 9.48 21.70 -2.88
C ARG A 217 9.54 22.64 -1.67
N LEU A 218 10.20 23.76 -1.81
CA LEU A 218 10.27 24.82 -0.79
C LEU A 218 9.04 25.74 -0.83
#